data_94f0dd4795bb5fc52ac8df4ba4d62e62
#
_entry.id   94f0dd4795bb5fc52ac8df4ba4d62e62
#
_cell.length_a   1.000
_cell.length_b   1.000
_cell.length_c   1.000
_cell.angle_alpha   90.00
_cell.angle_beta   90.00
_cell.angle_gamma   90.00
#
_symmetry.space_group_name_H-M   'P 1'
#
loop_
_entity.id
_entity.type
_entity.pdbx_description
1 polymer ?
#
loop_
_entity_poly.entity_id
_entity_poly.type
_entity_poly.pdbx_seq_one_letter_code
_entity_poly.pdbx_strand_id
1 'polypeptide(L)'
;QKQIINGLDGDLDTSGLIRLCLEMSAVILVSLGLKWALGYQAGVVGEYVIRRLRNVIYEDSLRPSGDGEPTVPKGTLSTLISTESESIGKFVGSAVSEPVLQWGTMISVVGYIAATQPRLGLIVAMIIIPQALIVIFTQKHINALVRERVLILRHSIDTITATEIYGLKQSVLDDFDAIYEARRKIFIWKLSTKFLLSTLNGIGTILVLGVGGWLALEGKSDVGIVVAATIGLSRIQQPWRSLITFYRNLSAVQVQFELLRVQLEKMQANRPSATAS
;
A
#
# COMPACT_ATOMS: atom_id res chain seq x y z
N GLN A 1 -11.41 25.17 7.94
CA GLN A 1 -10.17 25.83 8.37
C GLN A 1 -10.02 27.22 7.72
N LYS A 2 -10.17 27.35 6.38
CA LYS A 2 -10.10 28.65 5.66
C LYS A 2 -11.02 29.70 6.29
N GLN A 3 -12.29 29.36 6.54
CA GLN A 3 -13.28 30.28 7.10
C GLN A 3 -12.96 30.71 8.53
N ILE A 4 -12.37 29.82 9.34
CA ILE A 4 -11.92 30.15 10.69
C ILE A 4 -10.75 31.14 10.65
N ILE A 5 -9.75 30.88 9.78
CA ILE A 5 -8.55 31.73 9.67
C ILE A 5 -8.91 33.12 9.15
N ASN A 6 -9.73 33.18 8.08
CA ASN A 6 -10.17 34.47 7.54
C ASN A 6 -11.11 35.23 8.48
N GLY A 7 -11.84 34.52 9.33
CA GLY A 7 -12.76 35.11 10.25
C GLY A 7 -12.08 35.65 11.53
N LEU A 8 -10.88 35.19 11.85
CA LEU A 8 -10.08 35.76 12.96
C LEU A 8 -9.55 37.16 12.65
N ASP A 9 -9.44 37.50 11.34
CA ASP A 9 -9.02 38.83 10.86
C ASP A 9 -10.20 39.77 10.62
N GLY A 10 -11.44 39.31 10.74
CA GLY A 10 -12.68 40.06 10.54
C GLY A 10 -13.72 39.76 11.63
N ASP A 11 -14.88 40.42 11.59
CA ASP A 11 -15.97 40.41 12.59
C ASP A 11 -16.63 39.04 12.87
N LEU A 12 -15.87 37.98 13.15
CA LEU A 12 -16.45 36.71 13.65
C LEU A 12 -16.90 36.87 15.09
N ASP A 13 -18.22 36.91 15.28
CA ASP A 13 -18.83 36.76 16.60
C ASP A 13 -18.53 35.35 17.17
N THR A 14 -18.41 35.25 18.48
CA THR A 14 -18.13 34.00 19.21
C THR A 14 -19.09 32.87 18.82
N SER A 15 -20.34 33.20 18.52
CA SER A 15 -21.37 32.27 18.05
C SER A 15 -21.04 31.68 16.68
N GLY A 16 -20.51 32.49 15.76
CA GLY A 16 -20.06 32.07 14.44
C GLY A 16 -18.86 31.10 14.51
N LEU A 17 -17.90 31.38 15.38
CA LEU A 17 -16.75 30.50 15.62
C LEU A 17 -17.20 29.14 16.16
N ILE A 18 -18.07 29.09 17.15
CA ILE A 18 -18.60 27.85 17.72
C ILE A 18 -19.31 27.04 16.64
N ARG A 19 -20.15 27.68 15.82
CA ARG A 19 -20.84 27.00 14.71
C ARG A 19 -19.86 26.36 13.72
N LEU A 20 -18.84 27.09 13.29
CA LEU A 20 -17.81 26.55 12.36
C LEU A 20 -17.04 25.39 12.99
N CYS A 21 -16.72 25.45 14.27
CA CYS A 21 -16.08 24.36 15.00
C CYS A 21 -16.99 23.13 15.08
N LEU A 22 -18.28 23.29 15.32
CA LEU A 22 -19.26 22.19 15.33
C LEU A 22 -19.43 21.57 13.94
N GLU A 23 -19.53 22.38 12.89
CA GLU A 23 -19.58 21.91 11.51
C GLU A 23 -18.32 21.10 11.13
N MET A 24 -17.12 21.60 11.48
CA MET A 24 -15.88 20.88 11.28
C MET A 24 -15.83 19.56 12.06
N SER A 25 -16.27 19.58 13.32
CA SER A 25 -16.31 18.37 14.15
C SER A 25 -17.26 17.33 13.56
N ALA A 26 -18.44 17.74 13.09
CA ALA A 26 -19.39 16.85 12.42
C ALA A 26 -18.80 16.22 11.16
N VAL A 27 -18.14 17.00 10.30
CA VAL A 27 -17.47 16.48 9.09
C VAL A 27 -16.35 15.49 9.44
N ILE A 28 -15.57 15.78 10.48
CA ILE A 28 -14.51 14.86 10.96
C ILE A 28 -15.13 13.55 11.46
N LEU A 29 -16.19 13.61 12.28
CA LEU A 29 -16.85 12.41 12.80
C LEU A 29 -17.46 11.55 11.69
N VAL A 30 -18.15 12.18 10.72
CA VAL A 30 -18.67 11.48 9.54
C VAL A 30 -17.54 10.82 8.73
N SER A 31 -16.44 11.55 8.51
CA SER A 31 -15.28 11.03 7.80
C SER A 31 -14.62 9.83 8.51
N LEU A 32 -14.51 9.90 9.85
CA LEU A 32 -14.00 8.80 10.67
C LEU A 32 -14.96 7.60 10.65
N GLY A 33 -16.27 7.84 10.74
CA GLY A 33 -17.29 6.80 10.63
C GLY A 33 -17.25 6.07 9.29
N LEU A 34 -17.12 6.81 8.18
CA LEU A 34 -16.95 6.23 6.85
C LEU A 34 -15.67 5.40 6.73
N LYS A 35 -14.55 5.89 7.26
CA LYS A 35 -13.29 5.13 7.28
C LYS A 35 -13.40 3.85 8.12
N TRP A 36 -14.07 3.93 9.26
CA TRP A 36 -14.34 2.76 10.08
C TRP A 36 -15.20 1.74 9.33
N ALA A 37 -16.29 2.18 8.69
CA ALA A 37 -17.17 1.31 7.92
C ALA A 37 -16.43 0.63 6.74
N LEU A 38 -15.61 1.40 5.99
CA LEU A 38 -14.77 0.86 4.93
C LEU A 38 -13.76 -0.16 5.47
N GLY A 39 -13.10 0.12 6.59
CA GLY A 39 -12.16 -0.80 7.23
C GLY A 39 -12.84 -2.09 7.70
N TYR A 40 -14.03 -1.98 8.28
CA TYR A 40 -14.84 -3.14 8.69
C TYR A 40 -15.22 -4.01 7.49
N GLN A 41 -15.74 -3.41 6.43
CA GLN A 41 -16.10 -4.11 5.19
C GLN A 41 -14.90 -4.81 4.54
N ALA A 42 -13.76 -4.10 4.45
CA ALA A 42 -12.51 -4.65 3.95
C ALA A 42 -12.05 -5.86 4.79
N GLY A 43 -12.15 -5.76 6.12
CA GLY A 43 -11.84 -6.85 7.05
C GLY A 43 -12.74 -8.06 6.83
N VAL A 44 -14.05 -7.87 6.78
CA VAL A 44 -15.04 -8.95 6.56
C VAL A 44 -14.80 -9.65 5.22
N VAL A 45 -14.57 -8.90 4.14
CA VAL A 45 -14.24 -9.47 2.82
C VAL A 45 -12.93 -10.27 2.88
N GLY A 46 -11.91 -9.73 3.55
CA GLY A 46 -10.63 -10.41 3.76
C GLY A 46 -10.78 -11.74 4.49
N GLU A 47 -11.49 -11.74 5.62
CA GLU A 47 -11.74 -12.96 6.42
C GLU A 47 -12.59 -14.00 5.66
N TYR A 48 -13.55 -13.56 4.85
CA TYR A 48 -14.31 -14.46 4.00
C TYR A 48 -13.40 -15.16 2.97
N VAL A 49 -12.48 -14.43 2.34
CA VAL A 49 -11.51 -15.01 1.40
C VAL A 49 -10.54 -15.95 2.11
N ILE A 50 -10.03 -15.58 3.30
CA ILE A 50 -9.16 -16.44 4.12
C ILE A 50 -9.86 -17.76 4.42
N ARG A 51 -11.08 -17.69 4.92
CA ARG A 51 -11.89 -18.87 5.22
C ARG A 51 -12.07 -19.76 4.00
N ARG A 52 -12.41 -19.18 2.85
CA ARG A 52 -12.61 -19.93 1.60
C ARG A 52 -11.33 -20.59 1.13
N LEU A 53 -10.19 -19.89 1.15
CA LEU A 53 -8.90 -20.46 0.78
C LEU A 53 -8.50 -21.62 1.70
N ARG A 54 -8.64 -21.45 3.02
CA ARG A 54 -8.36 -22.50 4.00
C ARG A 54 -9.19 -23.73 3.75
N ASN A 55 -10.50 -23.59 3.48
CA ASN A 55 -11.39 -24.72 3.20
C ASN A 55 -10.93 -25.46 1.94
N VAL A 56 -10.65 -24.74 0.83
CA VAL A 56 -10.21 -25.35 -0.43
C VAL A 56 -8.89 -26.11 -0.24
N ILE A 57 -7.91 -25.49 0.42
CA ILE A 57 -6.60 -26.13 0.67
C ILE A 57 -6.77 -27.37 1.55
N TYR A 58 -7.59 -27.28 2.59
CA TYR A 58 -7.83 -28.40 3.50
C TYR A 58 -8.57 -29.55 2.80
N GLU A 59 -9.65 -29.27 2.09
CA GLU A 59 -10.41 -30.27 1.35
C GLU A 59 -9.55 -30.96 0.28
N ASP A 60 -8.73 -30.23 -0.46
CA ASP A 60 -7.82 -30.82 -1.45
C ASP A 60 -6.69 -31.65 -0.78
N SER A 61 -6.27 -31.29 0.44
CA SER A 61 -5.26 -32.03 1.19
C SER A 61 -5.75 -33.35 1.79
N LEU A 62 -7.05 -33.47 2.03
CA LEU A 62 -7.67 -34.71 2.58
C LEU A 62 -7.91 -35.77 1.50
N ARG A 63 -7.84 -35.40 0.22
CA ARG A 63 -8.07 -36.32 -0.88
C ARG A 63 -6.86 -37.27 -1.03
N PRO A 64 -7.08 -38.58 -1.07
CA PRO A 64 -5.99 -39.54 -1.19
C PRO A 64 -5.26 -39.35 -2.53
N SER A 65 -3.94 -39.36 -2.49
CA SER A 65 -3.08 -39.48 -3.64
C SER A 65 -3.12 -40.92 -4.16
N GLY A 66 -2.94 -41.15 -5.47
CA GLY A 66 -2.93 -42.50 -6.05
C GLY A 66 -1.94 -43.47 -5.39
N ASP A 67 -0.87 -42.95 -4.78
CA ASP A 67 0.18 -43.74 -4.11
C ASP A 67 0.03 -43.81 -2.57
N GLY A 68 -1.06 -43.25 -2.01
CA GLY A 68 -1.31 -43.29 -0.56
C GLY A 68 -0.43 -42.34 0.28
N GLU A 69 0.47 -41.59 -0.34
CA GLU A 69 1.28 -40.57 0.34
C GLU A 69 0.61 -39.18 0.32
N PRO A 70 0.84 -38.36 1.34
CA PRO A 70 0.31 -36.98 1.35
C PRO A 70 0.93 -36.18 0.22
N THR A 71 0.11 -35.64 -0.67
CA THR A 71 0.50 -34.87 -1.88
C THR A 71 1.37 -33.64 -1.56
N VAL A 72 1.31 -33.16 -0.33
CA VAL A 72 2.08 -31.99 0.14
C VAL A 72 2.64 -32.28 1.54
N PRO A 73 3.92 -31.94 1.79
CA PRO A 73 4.52 -32.05 3.11
C PRO A 73 3.71 -31.29 4.18
N LYS A 74 3.53 -31.87 5.37
CA LYS A 74 2.74 -31.27 6.47
C LYS A 74 3.16 -29.85 6.82
N GLY A 75 4.48 -29.52 6.74
CA GLY A 75 5.00 -28.18 6.99
C GLY A 75 4.54 -27.17 5.92
N THR A 76 4.56 -27.56 4.66
CA THR A 76 4.08 -26.73 3.54
C THR A 76 2.57 -26.46 3.67
N LEU A 77 1.78 -27.51 3.97
CA LEU A 77 0.35 -27.39 4.18
C LEU A 77 0.03 -26.43 5.34
N SER A 78 0.74 -26.53 6.45
CA SER A 78 0.60 -25.61 7.58
C SER A 78 0.87 -24.16 7.17
N THR A 79 1.91 -23.91 6.39
CA THR A 79 2.25 -22.55 5.89
C THR A 79 1.20 -22.01 4.93
N LEU A 80 0.68 -22.83 4.02
CA LEU A 80 -0.39 -22.47 3.09
C LEU A 80 -1.67 -22.05 3.82
N ILE A 81 -2.08 -22.84 4.83
CA ILE A 81 -3.30 -22.57 5.59
C ILE A 81 -3.14 -21.37 6.54
N SER A 82 -1.99 -21.21 7.19
CA SER A 82 -1.80 -20.16 8.20
C SER A 82 -1.37 -18.84 7.57
N THR A 83 -0.21 -18.81 6.90
CA THR A 83 0.46 -17.58 6.52
C THR A 83 0.04 -17.08 5.13
N GLU A 84 0.02 -17.97 4.13
CA GLU A 84 -0.23 -17.55 2.75
C GLU A 84 -1.70 -17.20 2.54
N SER A 85 -2.64 -18.00 3.05
CA SER A 85 -4.08 -17.68 2.99
C SER A 85 -4.40 -16.37 3.69
N GLU A 86 -3.78 -16.09 4.84
CA GLU A 86 -3.98 -14.85 5.57
C GLU A 86 -3.44 -13.63 4.81
N SER A 87 -2.24 -13.74 4.23
CA SER A 87 -1.63 -12.69 3.43
C SER A 87 -2.47 -12.33 2.21
N ILE A 88 -2.93 -13.35 1.47
CA ILE A 88 -3.77 -13.18 0.27
C ILE A 88 -5.13 -12.56 0.66
N GLY A 89 -5.79 -13.09 1.67
CA GLY A 89 -7.12 -12.60 2.08
C GLY A 89 -7.10 -11.17 2.60
N LYS A 90 -6.13 -10.80 3.44
CA LYS A 90 -5.94 -9.41 3.90
C LYS A 90 -5.73 -8.45 2.74
N PHE A 91 -4.92 -8.86 1.75
CA PHE A 91 -4.72 -8.04 0.56
C PHE A 91 -6.01 -7.88 -0.24
N VAL A 92 -6.75 -8.95 -0.50
CA VAL A 92 -8.01 -8.91 -1.26
C VAL A 92 -9.04 -8.01 -0.59
N GLY A 93 -9.14 -8.07 0.75
CA GLY A 93 -10.02 -7.19 1.52
C GLY A 93 -9.74 -5.70 1.30
N SER A 94 -8.48 -5.31 1.16
CA SER A 94 -8.07 -3.91 0.97
C SER A 94 -7.82 -3.53 -0.50
N ALA A 95 -7.90 -4.48 -1.44
CA ALA A 95 -7.46 -4.30 -2.82
C ALA A 95 -8.19 -3.18 -3.58
N VAL A 96 -9.46 -2.95 -3.27
CA VAL A 96 -10.27 -1.88 -3.88
C VAL A 96 -10.32 -0.64 -3.00
N SER A 97 -10.56 -0.84 -1.69
CA SER A 97 -10.78 0.27 -0.74
C SER A 97 -9.56 1.18 -0.59
N GLU A 98 -8.36 0.60 -0.52
CA GLU A 98 -7.12 1.35 -0.30
C GLU A 98 -6.78 2.28 -1.48
N PRO A 99 -6.68 1.82 -2.75
CA PRO A 99 -6.43 2.73 -3.87
C PRO A 99 -7.51 3.79 -4.04
N VAL A 100 -8.79 3.44 -3.92
CA VAL A 100 -9.89 4.38 -4.07
C VAL A 100 -9.81 5.49 -3.00
N LEU A 101 -9.53 5.13 -1.74
CA LEU A 101 -9.39 6.10 -0.66
C LEU A 101 -8.20 7.04 -0.90
N GLN A 102 -7.06 6.51 -1.32
CA GLN A 102 -5.84 7.30 -1.48
C GLN A 102 -5.91 8.22 -2.71
N TRP A 103 -6.35 7.70 -3.85
CA TRP A 103 -6.57 8.52 -5.05
C TRP A 103 -7.68 9.54 -4.84
N GLY A 104 -8.79 9.15 -4.20
CA GLY A 104 -9.89 10.06 -3.86
C GLY A 104 -9.41 11.20 -2.98
N THR A 105 -8.57 10.93 -1.98
CA THR A 105 -7.99 11.96 -1.12
C THR A 105 -7.10 12.93 -1.90
N MET A 106 -6.23 12.41 -2.77
CA MET A 106 -5.34 13.25 -3.60
C MET A 106 -6.13 14.15 -4.55
N ILE A 107 -7.10 13.57 -5.27
CA ILE A 107 -7.96 14.30 -6.21
C ILE A 107 -8.77 15.39 -5.47
N SER A 108 -9.32 15.06 -4.30
CA SER A 108 -10.10 16.01 -3.49
C SER A 108 -9.25 17.19 -3.01
N VAL A 109 -8.03 16.93 -2.54
CA VAL A 109 -7.13 18.01 -2.08
C VAL A 109 -6.73 18.91 -3.24
N VAL A 110 -6.29 18.34 -4.36
CA VAL A 110 -5.88 19.11 -5.55
C VAL A 110 -7.07 19.86 -6.13
N GLY A 111 -8.21 19.20 -6.27
CA GLY A 111 -9.43 19.78 -6.81
C GLY A 111 -9.92 20.97 -5.96
N TYR A 112 -9.91 20.82 -4.62
CA TYR A 112 -10.27 21.91 -3.72
C TYR A 112 -9.34 23.14 -3.89
N ILE A 113 -8.01 22.90 -3.91
CA ILE A 113 -7.06 24.01 -4.06
C ILE A 113 -7.23 24.68 -5.45
N ALA A 114 -7.37 23.88 -6.51
CA ALA A 114 -7.55 24.39 -7.87
C ALA A 114 -8.86 25.17 -8.04
N ALA A 115 -9.96 24.71 -7.44
CA ALA A 115 -11.25 25.38 -7.51
C ALA A 115 -11.27 26.71 -6.71
N THR A 116 -10.51 26.74 -5.60
CA THR A 116 -10.47 27.95 -4.73
C THR A 116 -9.46 28.97 -5.24
N GLN A 117 -8.30 28.53 -5.71
CA GLN A 117 -7.23 29.39 -6.25
C GLN A 117 -6.47 28.66 -7.35
N PRO A 118 -6.84 28.84 -8.63
CA PRO A 118 -6.29 28.09 -9.76
C PRO A 118 -4.76 28.15 -9.88
N ARG A 119 -4.15 29.29 -9.54
CA ARG A 119 -2.69 29.46 -9.59
C ARG A 119 -1.96 28.56 -8.58
N LEU A 120 -2.49 28.45 -7.34
CA LEU A 120 -1.95 27.54 -6.33
C LEU A 120 -2.23 26.08 -6.68
N GLY A 121 -3.40 25.79 -7.25
CA GLY A 121 -3.75 24.47 -7.75
C GLY A 121 -2.79 23.98 -8.83
N LEU A 122 -2.38 24.87 -9.76
CA LEU A 122 -1.40 24.55 -10.79
C LEU A 122 -0.02 24.22 -10.19
N ILE A 123 0.43 24.98 -9.19
CA ILE A 123 1.69 24.71 -8.48
C ILE A 123 1.62 23.32 -7.81
N VAL A 124 0.53 23.02 -7.10
CA VAL A 124 0.35 21.73 -6.44
C VAL A 124 0.32 20.58 -7.46
N ALA A 125 -0.40 20.74 -8.57
CA ALA A 125 -0.43 19.75 -9.64
C ALA A 125 0.98 19.53 -10.27
N MET A 126 1.72 20.62 -10.51
CA MET A 126 3.08 20.57 -11.04
C MET A 126 4.06 19.83 -10.12
N ILE A 127 3.80 19.79 -8.81
CA ILE A 127 4.60 19.04 -7.83
C ILE A 127 4.18 17.58 -7.77
N ILE A 128 2.87 17.28 -7.89
CA ILE A 128 2.34 15.91 -7.82
C ILE A 128 2.77 15.08 -9.03
N ILE A 129 2.82 15.66 -10.23
CA ILE A 129 3.19 14.92 -11.45
C ILE A 129 4.60 14.30 -11.34
N PRO A 130 5.67 15.04 -11.00
CA PRO A 130 6.99 14.45 -10.78
C PRO A 130 7.01 13.42 -9.65
N GLN A 131 6.25 13.66 -8.56
CA GLN A 131 6.13 12.68 -7.47
C GLN A 131 5.54 11.37 -7.97
N ALA A 132 4.47 11.42 -8.78
CA ALA A 132 3.86 10.23 -9.38
C ALA A 132 4.87 9.46 -10.25
N LEU A 133 5.61 10.15 -11.11
CA LEU A 133 6.63 9.55 -11.97
C LEU A 133 7.75 8.88 -11.15
N ILE A 134 8.25 9.56 -10.11
CA ILE A 134 9.26 9.01 -9.21
C ILE A 134 8.74 7.73 -8.54
N VAL A 135 7.51 7.74 -8.03
CA VAL A 135 6.91 6.57 -7.37
C VAL A 135 6.79 5.40 -8.34
N ILE A 136 6.23 5.63 -9.53
CA ILE A 136 6.04 4.57 -10.54
C ILE A 136 7.39 3.95 -10.96
N PHE A 137 8.38 4.80 -11.27
CA PHE A 137 9.70 4.34 -11.69
C PHE A 137 10.41 3.57 -10.58
N THR A 138 10.46 4.12 -9.37
CA THR A 138 11.14 3.50 -8.23
C THR A 138 10.47 2.23 -7.78
N GLN A 139 9.12 2.19 -7.80
CA GLN A 139 8.38 1.00 -7.38
C GLN A 139 8.63 -0.18 -8.33
N LYS A 140 8.73 0.07 -9.64
CA LYS A 140 9.08 -0.96 -10.61
C LYS A 140 10.43 -1.61 -10.29
N HIS A 141 11.44 -0.79 -9.96
CA HIS A 141 12.79 -1.26 -9.56
C HIS A 141 12.79 -2.03 -8.23
N ILE A 142 12.10 -1.49 -7.23
CA ILE A 142 11.99 -2.16 -5.91
C ILE A 142 11.29 -3.50 -6.04
N ASN A 143 10.22 -3.61 -6.84
CA ASN A 143 9.51 -4.86 -7.04
C ASN A 143 10.38 -5.93 -7.70
N ALA A 144 11.24 -5.54 -8.68
CA ALA A 144 12.20 -6.47 -9.29
C ALA A 144 13.18 -7.03 -8.25
N LEU A 145 13.77 -6.16 -7.41
CA LEU A 145 14.69 -6.57 -6.33
C LEU A 145 14.00 -7.42 -5.25
N VAL A 146 12.75 -7.14 -4.93
CA VAL A 146 11.97 -7.96 -3.98
C VAL A 146 11.72 -9.35 -4.54
N ARG A 147 11.39 -9.45 -5.84
CA ARG A 147 11.22 -10.75 -6.52
C ARG A 147 12.51 -11.56 -6.51
N GLU A 148 13.63 -10.94 -6.90
CA GLU A 148 14.97 -11.57 -6.87
C GLU A 148 15.28 -12.13 -5.48
N ARG A 149 15.11 -11.31 -4.43
CA ARG A 149 15.31 -11.75 -3.04
C ARG A 149 14.44 -12.95 -2.66
N VAL A 150 13.17 -12.96 -3.06
CA VAL A 150 12.24 -14.07 -2.73
C VAL A 150 12.70 -15.37 -3.41
N LEU A 151 13.16 -15.29 -4.66
CA LEU A 151 13.66 -16.46 -5.39
C LEU A 151 14.93 -17.03 -4.75
N ILE A 152 15.89 -16.17 -4.36
CA ILE A 152 17.12 -16.60 -3.67
C ILE A 152 16.76 -17.28 -2.34
N LEU A 153 15.88 -16.65 -1.53
CA LEU A 153 15.47 -17.22 -0.25
C LEU A 153 14.82 -18.61 -0.39
N ARG A 154 14.02 -18.81 -1.44
CA ARG A 154 13.43 -20.12 -1.72
C ARG A 154 14.48 -21.15 -2.12
N HIS A 155 15.39 -20.76 -3.01
CA HIS A 155 16.49 -21.63 -3.38
C HIS A 155 17.28 -22.10 -2.15
N SER A 156 17.59 -21.17 -1.23
CA SER A 156 18.27 -21.50 0.02
C SER A 156 17.46 -22.47 0.89
N ILE A 157 16.14 -22.24 1.02
CA ILE A 157 15.26 -23.13 1.81
C ILE A 157 15.19 -24.52 1.17
N ASP A 158 15.02 -24.61 -0.13
CA ASP A 158 14.97 -25.88 -0.87
C ASP A 158 16.29 -26.63 -0.72
N THR A 159 17.43 -25.93 -0.80
CA THR A 159 18.76 -26.49 -0.61
C THR A 159 18.95 -27.03 0.81
N ILE A 160 18.52 -26.30 1.84
CA ILE A 160 18.62 -26.73 3.25
C ILE A 160 17.73 -27.98 3.52
N THR A 161 16.57 -28.05 2.87
CA THR A 161 15.62 -29.15 3.11
C THR A 161 15.91 -30.41 2.29
N ALA A 162 16.59 -30.30 1.15
CA ALA A 162 16.83 -31.41 0.22
C ALA A 162 18.13 -32.20 0.49
N THR A 163 19.08 -31.67 1.29
CA THR A 163 20.44 -32.23 1.36
C THR A 163 20.90 -32.46 2.80
N GLU A 164 21.72 -33.50 3.00
CA GLU A 164 22.49 -33.65 4.23
C GLU A 164 23.32 -32.38 4.48
N ILE A 165 23.10 -31.76 5.61
CA ILE A 165 23.49 -30.37 6.00
C ILE A 165 24.99 -30.04 5.82
N TYR A 166 25.86 -31.06 5.67
CA TYR A 166 27.32 -30.87 5.67
C TYR A 166 27.97 -30.56 4.32
N GLY A 167 27.31 -30.80 3.19
CA GLY A 167 27.91 -30.68 1.86
C GLY A 167 27.76 -29.32 1.17
N LEU A 168 26.77 -28.50 1.55
CA LEU A 168 26.40 -27.27 0.84
C LEU A 168 26.43 -26.00 1.69
N LYS A 169 27.16 -26.03 2.81
CA LYS A 169 27.26 -24.89 3.74
C LYS A 169 27.66 -23.58 3.05
N GLN A 170 28.62 -23.63 2.12
CA GLN A 170 29.13 -22.43 1.44
C GLN A 170 28.07 -21.84 0.50
N SER A 171 27.36 -22.67 -0.27
CA SER A 171 26.30 -22.20 -1.19
C SER A 171 25.17 -21.49 -0.44
N VAL A 172 24.75 -22.00 0.72
CA VAL A 172 23.71 -21.36 1.54
C VAL A 172 24.21 -20.02 2.14
N LEU A 173 25.48 -19.94 2.53
CA LEU A 173 26.06 -18.69 3.02
C LEU A 173 26.15 -17.65 1.89
N ASP A 174 26.54 -18.03 0.69
CA ASP A 174 26.58 -17.17 -0.50
C ASP A 174 25.17 -16.63 -0.84
N ASP A 175 24.13 -17.47 -0.72
CA ASP A 175 22.73 -17.06 -0.86
C ASP A 175 22.33 -16.02 0.19
N PHE A 176 22.75 -16.18 1.45
CA PHE A 176 22.48 -15.21 2.50
C PHE A 176 23.16 -13.86 2.24
N ASP A 177 24.37 -13.87 1.72
CA ASP A 177 25.08 -12.66 1.31
C ASP A 177 24.39 -12.00 0.11
N ALA A 178 23.90 -12.75 -0.86
CA ALA A 178 23.11 -12.25 -1.98
C ALA A 178 21.78 -11.63 -1.49
N ILE A 179 21.11 -12.25 -0.52
CA ILE A 179 19.91 -11.70 0.13
C ILE A 179 20.22 -10.37 0.84
N TYR A 180 21.34 -10.30 1.55
CA TYR A 180 21.80 -9.08 2.21
C TYR A 180 22.00 -7.94 1.21
N GLU A 181 22.74 -8.20 0.11
CA GLU A 181 22.97 -7.20 -0.94
C GLU A 181 21.68 -6.75 -1.63
N ALA A 182 20.76 -7.67 -1.93
CA ALA A 182 19.44 -7.33 -2.46
C ALA A 182 18.65 -6.43 -1.49
N ARG A 183 18.68 -6.74 -0.18
CA ARG A 183 18.05 -5.91 0.85
C ARG A 183 18.69 -4.53 0.95
N ARG A 184 20.01 -4.44 0.89
CA ARG A 184 20.75 -3.17 0.92
C ARG A 184 20.33 -2.27 -0.24
N LYS A 185 20.26 -2.81 -1.47
CA LYS A 185 19.76 -2.11 -2.65
C LYS A 185 18.31 -1.63 -2.46
N ILE A 186 17.43 -2.49 -1.93
CA ILE A 186 16.04 -2.12 -1.62
C ILE A 186 15.97 -0.96 -0.62
N PHE A 187 16.81 -0.95 0.42
CA PHE A 187 16.85 0.15 1.39
C PHE A 187 17.31 1.46 0.75
N ILE A 188 18.36 1.43 -0.07
CA ILE A 188 18.85 2.61 -0.79
C ILE A 188 17.72 3.19 -1.65
N TRP A 189 17.05 2.38 -2.47
CA TRP A 189 15.95 2.83 -3.31
C TRP A 189 14.78 3.42 -2.49
N LYS A 190 14.39 2.77 -1.39
CA LYS A 190 13.32 3.26 -0.51
C LYS A 190 13.67 4.60 0.14
N LEU A 191 14.88 4.73 0.66
CA LEU A 191 15.33 5.95 1.33
C LEU A 191 15.49 7.09 0.33
N SER A 192 16.05 6.83 -0.86
CA SER A 192 16.17 7.81 -1.95
C SER A 192 14.81 8.30 -2.41
N THR A 193 13.84 7.39 -2.59
CA THR A 193 12.47 7.77 -2.94
C THR A 193 11.85 8.65 -1.87
N LYS A 194 11.98 8.26 -0.59
CA LYS A 194 11.46 9.06 0.54
C LYS A 194 12.10 10.44 0.56
N PHE A 195 13.40 10.51 0.36
CA PHE A 195 14.14 11.78 0.30
C PHE A 195 13.63 12.67 -0.84
N LEU A 196 13.56 12.15 -2.08
CA LEU A 196 13.07 12.89 -3.24
C LEU A 196 11.64 13.40 -3.05
N LEU A 197 10.73 12.55 -2.57
CA LEU A 197 9.35 12.95 -2.31
C LEU A 197 9.26 14.04 -1.23
N SER A 198 10.05 13.92 -0.17
CA SER A 198 10.08 14.92 0.90
C SER A 198 10.68 16.25 0.42
N THR A 199 11.72 16.21 -0.41
CA THR A 199 12.34 17.40 -1.00
C THR A 199 11.36 18.11 -1.93
N LEU A 200 10.70 17.38 -2.84
CA LEU A 200 9.68 17.96 -3.72
C LEU A 200 8.53 18.60 -2.93
N ASN A 201 8.10 17.93 -1.85
CA ASN A 201 7.06 18.49 -0.98
C ASN A 201 7.55 19.76 -0.26
N GLY A 202 8.80 19.77 0.22
CA GLY A 202 9.41 20.97 0.83
C GLY A 202 9.49 22.15 -0.15
N ILE A 203 9.98 21.90 -1.36
CA ILE A 203 10.01 22.90 -2.46
C ILE A 203 8.58 23.39 -2.74
N GLY A 204 7.62 22.46 -2.83
CA GLY A 204 6.22 22.81 -3.04
C GLY A 204 5.64 23.70 -1.95
N THR A 205 5.96 23.40 -0.70
CA THR A 205 5.53 24.22 0.44
C THR A 205 6.10 25.65 0.34
N ILE A 206 7.39 25.78 0.00
CA ILE A 206 8.03 27.09 -0.19
C ILE A 206 7.37 27.86 -1.35
N LEU A 207 7.10 27.17 -2.47
CA LEU A 207 6.45 27.80 -3.63
C LEU A 207 5.01 28.23 -3.32
N VAL A 208 4.23 27.38 -2.62
CA VAL A 208 2.86 27.72 -2.24
C VAL A 208 2.84 28.90 -1.26
N LEU A 209 3.75 28.92 -0.27
CA LEU A 209 3.86 30.04 0.67
C LEU A 209 4.37 31.32 -0.01
N GLY A 210 5.39 31.22 -0.87
CA GLY A 210 5.98 32.37 -1.56
C GLY A 210 4.99 33.01 -2.54
N VAL A 211 4.46 32.21 -3.48
CA VAL A 211 3.52 32.70 -4.49
C VAL A 211 2.16 33.04 -3.85
N GLY A 212 1.69 32.22 -2.93
CA GLY A 212 0.44 32.45 -2.22
C GLY A 212 0.52 33.70 -1.34
N GLY A 213 1.61 33.88 -0.60
CA GLY A 213 1.86 35.07 0.20
C GLY A 213 1.96 36.33 -0.67
N TRP A 214 2.65 36.28 -1.80
CA TRP A 214 2.69 37.38 -2.75
C TRP A 214 1.29 37.73 -3.28
N LEU A 215 0.48 36.74 -3.65
CA LEU A 215 -0.90 36.96 -4.08
C LEU A 215 -1.79 37.55 -2.98
N ALA A 216 -1.55 37.17 -1.72
CA ALA A 216 -2.26 37.72 -0.56
C ALA A 216 -1.88 39.18 -0.34
N LEU A 217 -0.59 39.53 -0.44
CA LEU A 217 -0.12 40.93 -0.35
C LEU A 217 -0.70 41.83 -1.46
N GLU A 218 -0.92 41.28 -2.65
CA GLU A 218 -1.60 42.00 -3.76
C GLU A 218 -3.14 42.03 -3.63
N GLY A 219 -3.73 41.48 -2.55
CA GLY A 219 -5.18 41.39 -2.37
C GLY A 219 -5.89 40.43 -3.34
N LYS A 220 -5.13 39.59 -4.07
CA LYS A 220 -5.66 38.61 -5.05
C LYS A 220 -5.94 37.22 -4.45
N SER A 221 -5.60 36.99 -3.20
CA SER A 221 -5.84 35.75 -2.46
C SER A 221 -6.00 36.02 -0.97
N ASP A 222 -6.79 35.18 -0.30
CA ASP A 222 -6.92 35.24 1.17
C ASP A 222 -5.77 34.46 1.83
N VAL A 223 -5.29 34.91 2.98
CA VAL A 223 -4.27 34.22 3.79
C VAL A 223 -4.74 32.80 4.15
N GLY A 224 -6.03 32.65 4.45
CA GLY A 224 -6.63 31.33 4.76
C GLY A 224 -6.53 30.32 3.61
N ILE A 225 -6.53 30.78 2.35
CA ILE A 225 -6.34 29.89 1.20
C ILE A 225 -4.88 29.39 1.13
N VAL A 226 -3.92 30.27 1.39
CA VAL A 226 -2.48 29.92 1.37
C VAL A 226 -2.17 28.88 2.45
N VAL A 227 -2.70 29.10 3.66
CA VAL A 227 -2.57 28.14 4.77
C VAL A 227 -3.25 26.82 4.45
N ALA A 228 -4.47 26.84 3.90
CA ALA A 228 -5.18 25.64 3.50
C ALA A 228 -4.44 24.86 2.40
N ALA A 229 -3.85 25.55 1.42
CA ALA A 229 -3.05 24.92 0.36
C ALA A 229 -1.77 24.27 0.91
N THR A 230 -1.09 24.92 1.85
CA THR A 230 0.10 24.38 2.51
C THR A 230 -0.22 23.12 3.33
N ILE A 231 -1.30 23.15 4.12
CA ILE A 231 -1.78 21.98 4.85
C ILE A 231 -2.21 20.86 3.89
N GLY A 232 -2.90 21.22 2.80
CA GLY A 232 -3.31 20.27 1.76
C GLY A 232 -2.12 19.57 1.13
N LEU A 233 -1.07 20.32 0.76
CA LEU A 233 0.14 19.76 0.17
C LEU A 233 0.85 18.77 1.11
N SER A 234 0.95 19.10 2.39
CA SER A 234 1.55 18.19 3.39
C SER A 234 0.75 16.90 3.58
N ARG A 235 -0.58 16.96 3.44
CA ARG A 235 -1.46 15.78 3.54
C ARG A 235 -1.33 14.80 2.36
N ILE A 236 -0.78 15.20 1.23
CA ILE A 236 -0.58 14.34 0.05
C ILE A 236 0.50 13.28 0.31
N GLN A 237 1.42 13.49 1.25
CA GLN A 237 2.47 12.51 1.56
C GLN A 237 1.93 11.17 2.08
N GLN A 238 0.86 11.19 2.87
CA GLN A 238 0.27 9.96 3.41
C GLN A 238 -0.32 9.06 2.31
N PRO A 239 -1.17 9.55 1.40
CA PRO A 239 -1.62 8.78 0.23
C PRO A 239 -0.47 8.14 -0.57
N TRP A 240 0.61 8.84 -0.83
CA TRP A 240 1.77 8.28 -1.53
C TRP A 240 2.36 7.08 -0.80
N ARG A 241 2.59 7.20 0.51
CA ARG A 241 3.13 6.10 1.32
C ARG A 241 2.20 4.87 1.29
N SER A 242 0.91 5.10 1.41
CA SER A 242 -0.10 4.03 1.34
C SER A 242 -0.12 3.36 -0.02
N LEU A 243 -0.12 4.13 -1.12
CA LEU A 243 -0.08 3.58 -2.49
C LEU A 243 1.21 2.78 -2.75
N ILE A 244 2.37 3.28 -2.33
CA ILE A 244 3.65 2.55 -2.43
C ILE A 244 3.56 1.21 -1.67
N THR A 245 3.01 1.23 -0.46
CA THR A 245 2.83 0.02 0.34
C THR A 245 1.85 -0.95 -0.32
N PHE A 246 0.75 -0.44 -0.86
CA PHE A 246 -0.23 -1.22 -1.59
C PHE A 246 0.38 -1.93 -2.81
N TYR A 247 1.09 -1.22 -3.68
CA TYR A 247 1.74 -1.82 -4.86
C TYR A 247 2.80 -2.86 -4.48
N ARG A 248 3.53 -2.64 -3.40
CA ARG A 248 4.48 -3.61 -2.88
C ARG A 248 3.78 -4.89 -2.39
N ASN A 249 2.69 -4.73 -1.65
CA ASN A 249 1.89 -5.86 -1.18
C ASN A 249 1.25 -6.61 -2.34
N LEU A 250 0.74 -5.90 -3.36
CA LEU A 250 0.23 -6.50 -4.59
C LEU A 250 1.26 -7.42 -5.23
N SER A 251 2.51 -6.95 -5.42
CA SER A 251 3.57 -7.78 -6.01
C SER A 251 3.92 -9.00 -5.17
N ALA A 252 3.94 -8.86 -3.84
CA ALA A 252 4.19 -9.99 -2.95
C ALA A 252 3.06 -11.03 -2.99
N VAL A 253 1.82 -10.57 -2.97
CA VAL A 253 0.63 -11.44 -3.02
C VAL A 253 0.48 -12.12 -4.38
N GLN A 254 0.84 -11.46 -5.48
CA GLN A 254 0.85 -12.11 -6.80
C GLN A 254 1.79 -13.32 -6.83
N VAL A 255 2.98 -13.20 -6.25
CA VAL A 255 3.92 -14.33 -6.15
C VAL A 255 3.37 -15.43 -5.26
N GLN A 256 2.81 -15.09 -4.10
CA GLN A 256 2.20 -16.05 -3.18
C GLN A 256 1.01 -16.78 -3.83
N PHE A 257 0.16 -16.05 -4.55
CA PHE A 257 -0.99 -16.62 -5.24
C PHE A 257 -0.57 -17.60 -6.35
N GLU A 258 0.44 -17.23 -7.15
CA GLU A 258 0.95 -18.12 -8.20
C GLU A 258 1.51 -19.42 -7.62
N LEU A 259 2.18 -19.35 -6.49
CA LEU A 259 2.71 -20.55 -5.82
C LEU A 259 1.60 -21.40 -5.21
N LEU A 260 0.60 -20.76 -4.58
CA LEU A 260 -0.57 -21.46 -4.10
C LEU A 260 -1.28 -22.19 -5.25
N ARG A 261 -1.44 -21.51 -6.38
CA ARG A 261 -2.02 -22.09 -7.59
C ARG A 261 -1.26 -23.33 -8.08
N VAL A 262 0.07 -23.22 -8.20
CA VAL A 262 0.92 -24.35 -8.62
C VAL A 262 0.80 -25.53 -7.64
N GLN A 263 0.73 -25.26 -6.34
CA GLN A 263 0.54 -26.32 -5.34
C GLN A 263 -0.84 -26.97 -5.45
N LEU A 264 -1.90 -26.20 -5.63
CA LEU A 264 -3.25 -26.71 -5.83
C LEU A 264 -3.37 -27.52 -7.13
N GLU A 265 -2.75 -27.08 -8.21
CA GLU A 265 -2.68 -27.81 -9.48
C GLU A 265 -1.96 -29.16 -9.32
N LYS A 266 -0.87 -29.21 -8.57
CA LYS A 266 -0.17 -30.47 -8.24
C LYS A 266 -1.04 -31.39 -7.39
N MET A 267 -1.75 -30.86 -6.39
CA MET A 267 -2.72 -31.65 -5.59
C MET A 267 -3.84 -32.22 -6.46
N GLN A 268 -4.29 -31.48 -7.47
CA GLN A 268 -5.34 -31.90 -8.41
C GLN A 268 -4.84 -32.86 -9.49
N ALA A 269 -3.62 -32.71 -9.97
CA ALA A 269 -3.03 -33.59 -10.99
C ALA A 269 -2.74 -34.99 -10.46
N ASN A 270 -2.42 -35.14 -9.17
CA ASN A 270 -2.23 -36.43 -8.50
C ASN A 270 -3.55 -37.15 -8.13
N ARG A 271 -4.68 -36.70 -8.68
CA ARG A 271 -5.97 -37.39 -8.49
C ARG A 271 -5.96 -38.73 -9.22
N PRO A 272 -6.33 -39.83 -8.57
CA PRO A 272 -6.61 -41.07 -9.30
C PRO A 272 -7.77 -40.77 -10.26
N SER A 273 -7.58 -41.13 -11.54
CA SER A 273 -8.62 -41.01 -12.57
C SER A 273 -9.85 -41.82 -12.09
N ALA A 274 -10.96 -41.14 -11.85
CA ALA A 274 -12.25 -41.73 -11.47
C ALA A 274 -12.90 -42.46 -12.68
N THR A 275 -12.14 -43.38 -13.33
CA THR A 275 -12.64 -44.23 -14.41
C THR A 275 -12.10 -45.65 -14.21
N ALA A 276 -12.70 -46.36 -13.30
CA ALA A 276 -12.83 -47.83 -13.36
C ALA A 276 -13.75 -48.30 -12.23
N SER A 277 -15.03 -48.24 -12.46
CA SER A 277 -16.03 -49.15 -11.88
C SER A 277 -17.27 -49.12 -12.74
#